data_95f7ad02a1c4a3a5cb1387de5dd74e49
#
_entry.id   95f7ad02a1c4a3a5cb1387de5dd74e49
#
_cell.length_a   1.000
_cell.length_b   1.000
_cell.length_c   1.000
_cell.angle_alpha   90.00
_cell.angle_beta   90.00
_cell.angle_gamma   90.00
#
_symmetry.space_group_name_H-M   'P 1'
#
loop_
_entity.id
_entity.type
_entity.pdbx_description
1 polymer ?
#
loop_
_entity_poly.entity_id
_entity_poly.type
_entity_poly.pdbx_seq_one_letter_code
_entity_poly.pdbx_strand_id
1 'polypeptide(L)'
;DTMLASQVCWAGYDSLQRADKATKNFWKTKTPEQSLKALAERHLGISLSKEFQASNWGADTLSPEQKVYAAKDVKVLLPLHEILMELLQKNNLEHIAELEFTALPSVIEMELTGLPLDTQACRSLMEQKKTQAQVLLQKLQAEAQKAGFEARRKKGTKYSPLLNPASSQDVLVFLQAQGYDISSTGEAALKELAFNGCSWAGDLLQYRKTSKQANDFLEKWLLKLSPIDNRLHGQYFQLSTRAGRFSSREPNIQQVPKRGEEGLAIRRLFRAPPGKKLVKADLSGIELRIMARLSQDKTMIEAFQAGQDLHKLTASKISGLPIEQITKAQRQGAKAVNFLLIYGGQPELLQKRAKETYGVDMSLEEAKEAHRKFFQTYPEVAAFHEKQRTLKRLPKNHYLHNYEKGFYSRQAVTTQTISGRKRIWGQREYGYTLASINQLYNSPSQGTGADLLKAIMGEVYSSLPDEVKMIGSVHDELILEAPEALAQDMASLLLGIMRRVGS
;
A
#
# COMPACT_ATOMS: atom_id res chain seq x y z
N ASP A 1 11.51 8.13 -18.82
CA ASP A 1 10.12 7.63 -19.02
C ASP A 1 9.13 8.78 -18.92
N THR A 2 8.43 9.08 -20.03
CA THR A 2 7.47 10.19 -20.11
C THR A 2 6.23 9.96 -19.23
N MET A 3 5.81 8.72 -19.02
CA MET A 3 4.69 8.39 -18.13
C MET A 3 5.07 8.70 -16.67
N LEU A 4 6.22 8.23 -16.21
CA LEU A 4 6.71 8.52 -14.86
C LEU A 4 6.94 10.01 -14.65
N ALA A 5 7.57 10.71 -15.60
CA ALA A 5 7.75 12.16 -15.55
C ALA A 5 6.41 12.90 -15.35
N SER A 6 5.40 12.55 -16.14
CA SER A 6 4.07 13.13 -16.03
C SER A 6 3.42 12.78 -14.68
N GLN A 7 3.52 11.52 -14.22
CA GLN A 7 2.97 11.10 -12.92
C GLN A 7 3.61 11.84 -11.75
N VAL A 8 4.91 12.12 -11.81
CA VAL A 8 5.62 12.97 -10.82
C VAL A 8 5.08 14.40 -10.85
N CYS A 9 4.89 14.98 -12.03
CA CYS A 9 4.28 16.32 -12.17
C CYS A 9 2.88 16.39 -11.54
N TRP A 10 2.06 15.37 -11.71
CA TRP A 10 0.72 15.31 -11.11
C TRP A 10 0.73 15.03 -9.60
N ALA A 11 1.86 14.57 -9.04
CA ALA A 11 2.17 14.53 -7.60
C ALA A 11 1.01 14.07 -6.71
N GLY A 12 0.29 13.03 -7.12
CA GLY A 12 -0.87 12.54 -6.37
C GLY A 12 -2.04 13.53 -6.28
N TYR A 13 -2.17 14.41 -7.27
CA TYR A 13 -3.21 15.42 -7.35
C TYR A 13 -4.61 14.83 -7.25
N ASP A 14 -5.38 15.35 -6.31
CA ASP A 14 -6.79 15.03 -6.10
C ASP A 14 -7.66 16.16 -6.64
N SER A 15 -8.09 16.04 -7.91
CA SER A 15 -9.10 16.95 -8.46
C SER A 15 -10.51 16.41 -8.21
N LEU A 16 -11.44 17.30 -7.92
CA LEU A 16 -12.85 16.99 -7.92
C LEU A 16 -13.42 17.30 -9.31
N GLN A 17 -14.01 16.29 -9.95
CA GLN A 17 -14.91 16.51 -11.06
C GLN A 17 -16.36 16.42 -10.57
N ARG A 18 -17.20 17.34 -11.00
CA ARG A 18 -18.65 17.30 -10.78
C ARG A 18 -19.16 16.03 -11.45
N ALA A 19 -19.70 15.09 -10.68
CA ALA A 19 -20.34 13.92 -11.24
C ALA A 19 -21.67 14.32 -11.87
N ASP A 20 -22.03 13.64 -12.95
CA ASP A 20 -23.30 13.80 -13.62
C ASP A 20 -24.46 13.65 -12.63
N LYS A 21 -25.49 14.54 -12.75
CA LYS A 21 -26.65 14.61 -11.86
C LYS A 21 -27.42 13.28 -11.76
N ALA A 22 -27.26 12.37 -12.73
CA ALA A 22 -27.96 11.10 -12.79
C ALA A 22 -27.47 10.04 -11.79
N THR A 23 -26.25 10.13 -11.24
CA THR A 23 -25.62 9.03 -10.48
C THR A 23 -25.63 9.18 -8.97
N LYS A 24 -26.21 10.25 -8.40
CA LYS A 24 -26.19 10.56 -6.95
C LYS A 24 -24.79 10.61 -6.30
N ASN A 25 -23.71 10.39 -7.03
CA ASN A 25 -22.34 10.50 -6.55
C ASN A 25 -21.80 11.90 -6.86
N PHE A 26 -21.98 12.82 -5.95
CA PHE A 26 -21.71 14.25 -6.17
C PHE A 26 -20.24 14.59 -6.45
N TRP A 27 -19.26 13.72 -6.12
CA TRP A 27 -17.84 14.03 -6.30
C TRP A 27 -16.99 12.78 -6.49
N LYS A 28 -16.28 12.67 -7.58
CA LYS A 28 -15.20 11.68 -7.78
C LYS A 28 -13.87 12.39 -7.95
N THR A 29 -12.86 11.92 -7.22
CA THR A 29 -11.46 12.30 -7.50
C THR A 29 -11.01 11.59 -8.77
N LYS A 30 -10.54 12.33 -9.77
CA LYS A 30 -10.02 11.76 -11.00
C LYS A 30 -8.61 12.28 -11.24
N THR A 31 -7.64 11.38 -11.21
CA THR A 31 -6.29 11.65 -11.71
C THR A 31 -6.36 11.66 -13.24
N PRO A 32 -5.71 12.59 -13.93
CA PRO A 32 -5.65 12.57 -15.39
C PRO A 32 -5.05 11.26 -15.90
N GLU A 33 -5.53 10.79 -17.03
CA GLU A 33 -4.96 9.64 -17.70
C GLU A 33 -3.51 9.91 -18.10
N GLN A 34 -2.62 8.93 -17.89
CA GLN A 34 -1.17 9.05 -18.08
C GLN A 34 -0.67 8.17 -19.25
N SER A 35 -1.57 7.65 -20.10
CA SER A 35 -1.18 6.92 -21.30
C SER A 35 -0.48 7.85 -22.30
N LEU A 36 0.39 7.30 -23.15
CA LEU A 36 1.08 8.05 -24.20
C LEU A 36 0.08 8.85 -25.05
N LYS A 37 -1.05 8.23 -25.43
CA LYS A 37 -2.13 8.91 -26.14
C LYS A 37 -2.64 10.14 -25.40
N ALA A 38 -2.94 10.00 -24.11
CA ALA A 38 -3.45 11.10 -23.29
C ALA A 38 -2.42 12.21 -23.10
N LEU A 39 -1.14 11.86 -23.00
CA LEU A 39 -0.04 12.84 -22.92
C LEU A 39 0.14 13.58 -24.24
N ALA A 40 0.17 12.86 -25.37
CA ALA A 40 0.30 13.47 -26.70
C ALA A 40 -0.88 14.43 -26.99
N GLU A 41 -2.09 14.02 -26.68
CA GLU A 41 -3.28 14.84 -26.85
C GLU A 41 -3.24 16.10 -25.95
N ARG A 42 -2.89 15.93 -24.67
CA ARG A 42 -2.87 17.02 -23.68
C ARG A 42 -1.78 18.06 -23.95
N HIS A 43 -0.59 17.62 -24.29
CA HIS A 43 0.58 18.49 -24.37
C HIS A 43 0.95 18.91 -25.79
N LEU A 44 0.64 18.09 -26.79
CA LEU A 44 0.99 18.32 -28.20
C LEU A 44 -0.22 18.55 -29.10
N GLY A 45 -1.44 18.32 -28.63
CA GLY A 45 -2.65 18.34 -29.47
C GLY A 45 -2.72 17.20 -30.49
N ILE A 46 -1.90 16.14 -30.33
CA ILE A 46 -1.77 15.02 -31.27
C ILE A 46 -2.63 13.85 -30.78
N SER A 47 -3.58 13.40 -31.61
CA SER A 47 -4.35 12.21 -31.33
C SER A 47 -3.64 10.97 -31.88
N LEU A 48 -3.30 10.00 -30.97
CA LEU A 48 -2.70 8.72 -31.33
C LEU A 48 -3.79 7.65 -31.48
N SER A 49 -3.71 6.82 -32.55
CA SER A 49 -4.55 5.64 -32.72
C SER A 49 -4.17 4.56 -31.68
N LYS A 50 -5.11 3.68 -31.34
CA LYS A 50 -4.87 2.44 -30.56
C LYS A 50 -5.11 1.19 -31.38
N GLU A 51 -5.27 1.32 -32.69
CA GLU A 51 -5.69 0.26 -33.60
C GLU A 51 -4.76 -0.96 -33.58
N PHE A 52 -3.45 -0.74 -33.55
CA PHE A 52 -2.44 -1.80 -33.55
C PHE A 52 -1.89 -2.15 -32.15
N GLN A 53 -2.41 -1.52 -31.06
CA GLN A 53 -1.90 -1.74 -29.70
C GLN A 53 -1.90 -3.22 -29.27
N ALA A 54 -2.93 -3.98 -29.69
CA ALA A 54 -3.10 -5.39 -29.37
C ALA A 54 -2.77 -6.33 -30.55
N SER A 55 -2.10 -5.84 -31.60
CA SER A 55 -1.70 -6.66 -32.73
C SER A 55 -0.53 -7.60 -32.35
N ASN A 56 -0.25 -8.60 -33.18
CA ASN A 56 0.86 -9.52 -32.93
C ASN A 56 2.21 -8.85 -33.22
N TRP A 57 2.84 -8.31 -32.18
CA TRP A 57 4.17 -7.70 -32.24
C TRP A 57 5.32 -8.74 -32.18
N GLY A 58 5.02 -10.02 -31.91
CA GLY A 58 5.97 -11.12 -31.90
C GLY A 58 6.08 -11.85 -33.25
N ALA A 59 5.47 -11.31 -34.29
CA ALA A 59 5.60 -11.90 -35.65
C ALA A 59 7.00 -11.63 -36.20
N ASP A 60 7.53 -12.61 -36.99
CA ASP A 60 8.84 -12.49 -37.63
C ASP A 60 8.96 -11.27 -38.54
N THR A 61 7.83 -10.82 -39.12
CA THR A 61 7.77 -9.62 -39.96
C THR A 61 6.56 -8.77 -39.56
N LEU A 62 6.81 -7.51 -39.22
CA LEU A 62 5.78 -6.53 -38.95
C LEU A 62 5.21 -5.91 -40.21
N SER A 63 3.90 -5.67 -40.27
CA SER A 63 3.27 -5.00 -41.40
C SER A 63 3.74 -3.54 -41.53
N PRO A 64 3.62 -2.95 -42.74
CA PRO A 64 3.89 -1.51 -42.91
C PRO A 64 3.10 -0.63 -41.97
N GLU A 65 1.82 -0.96 -41.70
CA GLU A 65 0.92 -0.25 -40.81
C GLU A 65 1.38 -0.32 -39.35
N GLN A 66 1.83 -1.50 -38.88
CA GLN A 66 2.45 -1.68 -37.57
C GLN A 66 3.71 -0.82 -37.43
N LYS A 67 4.57 -0.77 -38.42
CA LYS A 67 5.78 0.07 -38.41
C LYS A 67 5.45 1.54 -38.36
N VAL A 68 4.44 1.99 -39.14
CA VAL A 68 3.96 3.38 -39.08
C VAL A 68 3.35 3.72 -37.73
N TYR A 69 2.59 2.79 -37.13
CA TYR A 69 2.04 2.94 -35.79
C TYR A 69 3.15 3.14 -34.75
N ALA A 70 4.14 2.24 -34.74
CA ALA A 70 5.28 2.34 -33.80
C ALA A 70 6.09 3.63 -34.01
N ALA A 71 6.33 4.03 -35.26
CA ALA A 71 7.04 5.25 -35.58
C ALA A 71 6.30 6.50 -35.07
N LYS A 72 4.95 6.54 -35.12
CA LYS A 72 4.15 7.63 -34.57
C LYS A 72 4.27 7.70 -33.05
N ASP A 73 4.24 6.57 -32.34
CA ASP A 73 4.41 6.51 -30.91
C ASP A 73 5.79 7.02 -30.48
N VAL A 74 6.85 6.66 -31.21
CA VAL A 74 8.23 7.15 -30.94
C VAL A 74 8.37 8.65 -31.24
N LYS A 75 7.79 9.13 -32.37
CA LYS A 75 7.92 10.52 -32.81
C LYS A 75 7.44 11.54 -31.77
N VAL A 76 6.42 11.21 -30.97
CA VAL A 76 5.87 12.12 -29.95
C VAL A 76 6.68 12.12 -28.66
N LEU A 77 7.62 11.17 -28.45
CA LEU A 77 8.36 11.06 -27.19
C LEU A 77 9.32 12.24 -26.94
N LEU A 78 10.06 12.69 -27.98
CA LEU A 78 11.01 13.78 -27.83
C LEU A 78 10.34 15.12 -27.44
N PRO A 79 9.33 15.62 -28.18
CA PRO A 79 8.65 16.84 -27.77
C PRO A 79 7.90 16.69 -26.42
N LEU A 80 7.38 15.50 -26.08
CA LEU A 80 6.82 15.25 -24.76
C LEU A 80 7.89 15.31 -23.66
N HIS A 81 9.08 14.78 -23.91
CA HIS A 81 10.19 14.84 -22.98
C HIS A 81 10.56 16.31 -22.66
N GLU A 82 10.73 17.15 -23.66
CA GLU A 82 11.07 18.57 -23.48
C GLU A 82 10.04 19.28 -22.60
N ILE A 83 8.75 19.15 -22.94
CA ILE A 83 7.66 19.77 -22.18
C ILE A 83 7.60 19.25 -20.74
N LEU A 84 7.75 17.94 -20.54
CA LEU A 84 7.66 17.34 -19.21
C LEU A 84 8.87 17.70 -18.34
N MET A 85 10.07 17.79 -18.91
CA MET A 85 11.27 18.26 -18.19
C MET A 85 11.13 19.73 -17.78
N GLU A 86 10.61 20.60 -18.65
CA GLU A 86 10.30 21.98 -18.30
C GLU A 86 9.27 22.07 -17.16
N LEU A 87 8.22 21.24 -17.18
CA LEU A 87 7.23 21.18 -16.10
C LEU A 87 7.83 20.70 -14.78
N LEU A 88 8.69 19.69 -14.81
CA LEU A 88 9.41 19.19 -13.63
C LEU A 88 10.28 20.31 -13.04
N GLN A 89 11.05 21.01 -13.86
CA GLN A 89 11.91 22.12 -13.46
C GLN A 89 11.11 23.25 -12.82
N LYS A 90 10.06 23.74 -13.49
CA LYS A 90 9.16 24.77 -12.94
C LYS A 90 8.56 24.43 -11.59
N ASN A 91 8.42 23.14 -11.31
CA ASN A 91 7.84 22.64 -10.05
C ASN A 91 8.89 22.18 -9.03
N ASN A 92 10.19 22.28 -9.31
CA ASN A 92 11.28 21.73 -8.50
C ASN A 92 11.04 20.25 -8.18
N LEU A 93 10.81 19.44 -9.21
CA LEU A 93 10.51 18.00 -9.13
C LEU A 93 11.50 17.13 -9.93
N GLU A 94 12.55 17.72 -10.52
CA GLU A 94 13.56 17.03 -11.33
C GLU A 94 14.22 15.90 -10.54
N HIS A 95 14.64 16.21 -9.31
CA HIS A 95 15.23 15.21 -8.41
C HIS A 95 14.28 14.02 -8.13
N ILE A 96 12.97 14.28 -8.01
CA ILE A 96 11.99 13.21 -7.80
C ILE A 96 11.79 12.38 -9.06
N ALA A 97 11.83 13.02 -10.24
CA ALA A 97 11.77 12.27 -11.49
C ALA A 97 13.01 11.40 -11.70
N GLU A 98 14.19 11.92 -11.38
CA GLU A 98 15.44 11.17 -11.42
C GLU A 98 15.41 9.96 -10.47
N LEU A 99 14.89 10.14 -9.26
CA LEU A 99 14.67 9.06 -8.30
C LEU A 99 13.80 7.93 -8.88
N GLU A 100 12.70 8.28 -9.56
CA GLU A 100 11.82 7.31 -10.22
C GLU A 100 12.52 6.63 -11.39
N PHE A 101 13.28 7.36 -12.19
CA PHE A 101 14.01 6.81 -13.33
C PHE A 101 15.15 5.88 -12.90
N THR A 102 15.87 6.23 -11.84
CA THR A 102 16.95 5.39 -11.28
C THR A 102 16.40 4.08 -10.68
N ALA A 103 15.19 4.09 -10.12
CA ALA A 103 14.54 2.89 -9.62
C ALA A 103 13.96 2.00 -10.73
N LEU A 104 13.66 2.54 -11.92
CA LEU A 104 12.97 1.82 -13.00
C LEU A 104 13.69 0.53 -13.46
N PRO A 105 15.02 0.48 -13.66
CA PRO A 105 15.71 -0.75 -14.04
C PRO A 105 15.50 -1.88 -13.04
N SER A 106 15.50 -1.58 -11.73
CA SER A 106 15.25 -2.59 -10.69
C SER A 106 13.81 -3.12 -10.75
N VAL A 107 12.84 -2.28 -11.12
CA VAL A 107 11.45 -2.70 -11.32
C VAL A 107 11.32 -3.63 -12.52
N ILE A 108 11.98 -3.30 -13.63
CA ILE A 108 12.02 -4.14 -14.83
C ILE A 108 12.66 -5.50 -14.49
N GLU A 109 13.76 -5.51 -13.74
CA GLU A 109 14.40 -6.77 -13.34
C GLU A 109 13.47 -7.62 -12.46
N MET A 110 12.77 -7.03 -11.49
CA MET A 110 11.81 -7.74 -10.66
C MET A 110 10.66 -8.37 -11.48
N GLU A 111 10.15 -7.65 -12.47
CA GLU A 111 9.09 -8.14 -13.36
C GLU A 111 9.57 -9.25 -14.28
N LEU A 112 10.78 -9.10 -14.86
CA LEU A 112 11.36 -10.09 -15.79
C LEU A 112 11.85 -11.34 -15.07
N THR A 113 12.43 -11.21 -13.88
CA THR A 113 12.95 -12.36 -13.13
C THR A 113 11.84 -13.12 -12.40
N GLY A 114 10.85 -12.42 -11.85
CA GLY A 114 9.73 -13.03 -11.12
C GLY A 114 10.15 -13.70 -9.79
N LEU A 115 9.16 -14.14 -9.03
CA LEU A 115 9.33 -14.78 -7.73
C LEU A 115 9.30 -16.32 -7.85
N PRO A 116 10.27 -17.04 -7.25
CA PRO A 116 10.26 -18.49 -7.24
C PRO A 116 9.18 -19.02 -6.28
N LEU A 117 8.40 -20.00 -6.70
CA LEU A 117 7.33 -20.60 -5.92
C LEU A 117 7.53 -22.13 -5.83
N ASP A 118 7.48 -22.68 -4.62
CA ASP A 118 7.34 -24.12 -4.40
C ASP A 118 5.92 -24.56 -4.80
N THR A 119 5.79 -24.99 -6.05
CA THR A 119 4.49 -25.29 -6.66
C THR A 119 3.83 -26.52 -6.04
N GLN A 120 4.61 -27.51 -5.60
CA GLN A 120 4.09 -28.71 -4.97
C GLN A 120 3.53 -28.37 -3.58
N ALA A 121 4.30 -27.65 -2.76
CA ALA A 121 3.84 -27.20 -1.45
C ALA A 121 2.64 -26.23 -1.59
N CYS A 122 2.62 -25.39 -2.62
CA CYS A 122 1.50 -24.49 -2.91
C CYS A 122 0.22 -25.26 -3.24
N ARG A 123 0.28 -26.31 -4.09
CA ARG A 123 -0.87 -27.18 -4.39
C ARG A 123 -1.38 -27.86 -3.13
N SER A 124 -0.48 -28.46 -2.34
CA SER A 124 -0.85 -29.16 -1.11
C SER A 124 -1.53 -28.21 -0.11
N LEU A 125 -1.00 -27.03 0.08
CA LEU A 125 -1.59 -26.02 0.97
C LEU A 125 -2.95 -25.52 0.43
N MET A 126 -3.08 -25.33 -0.88
CA MET A 126 -4.34 -24.96 -1.53
C MET A 126 -5.44 -25.99 -1.26
N GLU A 127 -5.17 -27.27 -1.49
CA GLU A 127 -6.16 -28.35 -1.25
C GLU A 127 -6.55 -28.42 0.22
N GLN A 128 -5.58 -28.31 1.13
CA GLN A 128 -5.86 -28.24 2.57
C GLN A 128 -6.80 -27.07 2.91
N LYS A 129 -6.53 -25.90 2.36
CA LYS A 129 -7.36 -24.69 2.60
C LYS A 129 -8.74 -24.82 1.96
N LYS A 130 -8.86 -25.39 0.78
CA LYS A 130 -10.16 -25.67 0.14
C LYS A 130 -11.00 -26.62 0.99
N THR A 131 -10.41 -27.69 1.49
CA THR A 131 -11.09 -28.65 2.39
C THR A 131 -11.56 -27.96 3.66
N GLN A 132 -10.70 -27.19 4.33
CA GLN A 132 -11.07 -26.41 5.52
C GLN A 132 -12.21 -25.41 5.24
N ALA A 133 -12.15 -24.70 4.12
CA ALA A 133 -13.21 -23.76 3.72
C ALA A 133 -14.54 -24.49 3.47
N GLN A 134 -14.50 -25.69 2.84
CA GLN A 134 -15.71 -26.48 2.58
C GLN A 134 -16.37 -26.96 3.87
N VAL A 135 -15.61 -27.39 4.87
CA VAL A 135 -16.14 -27.79 6.19
C VAL A 135 -16.82 -26.61 6.87
N LEU A 136 -16.16 -25.44 6.88
CA LEU A 136 -16.75 -24.22 7.46
C LEU A 136 -18.00 -23.76 6.69
N LEU A 137 -18.01 -23.87 5.37
CA LEU A 137 -19.17 -23.55 4.53
C LEU A 137 -20.38 -24.41 4.89
N GLN A 138 -20.16 -25.72 4.99
CA GLN A 138 -21.24 -26.66 5.36
C GLN A 138 -21.77 -26.36 6.76
N LYS A 139 -20.89 -26.06 7.72
CA LYS A 139 -21.28 -25.66 9.08
C LYS A 139 -22.17 -24.43 9.08
N LEU A 140 -21.70 -23.35 8.44
CA LEU A 140 -22.40 -22.06 8.35
C LEU A 140 -23.77 -22.21 7.69
N GLN A 141 -23.86 -23.00 6.62
CA GLN A 141 -25.11 -23.24 5.90
C GLN A 141 -26.08 -24.09 6.70
N ALA A 142 -25.60 -25.15 7.39
CA ALA A 142 -26.43 -25.99 8.23
C ALA A 142 -27.04 -25.22 9.43
N GLU A 143 -26.24 -24.33 10.05
CA GLU A 143 -26.74 -23.47 11.13
C GLU A 143 -27.78 -22.46 10.61
N ALA A 144 -27.53 -21.87 9.43
CA ALA A 144 -28.49 -20.95 8.83
C ALA A 144 -29.82 -21.63 8.45
N GLN A 145 -29.77 -22.87 7.94
CA GLN A 145 -30.98 -23.65 7.63
C GLN A 145 -31.77 -24.01 8.90
N LYS A 146 -31.08 -24.48 9.97
CA LYS A 146 -31.72 -24.75 11.27
C LYS A 146 -32.44 -23.51 11.83
N ALA A 147 -31.89 -22.34 11.60
CA ALA A 147 -32.47 -21.05 12.00
C ALA A 147 -33.54 -20.50 11.01
N GLY A 148 -33.96 -21.31 10.03
CA GLY A 148 -35.02 -20.96 9.10
C GLY A 148 -34.61 -19.90 8.03
N PHE A 149 -33.32 -19.81 7.70
CA PHE A 149 -32.89 -18.87 6.67
C PHE A 149 -33.44 -19.25 5.29
N GLU A 150 -34.11 -18.31 4.65
CA GLU A 150 -34.54 -18.41 3.26
C GLU A 150 -33.80 -17.40 2.39
N ALA A 151 -33.08 -17.88 1.37
CA ALA A 151 -32.35 -17.01 0.45
C ALA A 151 -33.31 -16.15 -0.38
N ARG A 152 -33.09 -14.84 -0.41
CA ARG A 152 -33.91 -13.92 -1.23
C ARG A 152 -33.60 -14.11 -2.72
N ARG A 153 -34.66 -14.30 -3.54
CA ARG A 153 -34.51 -14.35 -5.01
C ARG A 153 -34.07 -13.00 -5.57
N LYS A 154 -32.92 -12.94 -6.25
CA LYS A 154 -32.66 -11.89 -7.23
C LYS A 154 -33.30 -12.29 -8.55
N LYS A 155 -34.12 -11.37 -9.15
CA LYS A 155 -34.73 -11.57 -10.47
C LYS A 155 -33.62 -11.90 -11.48
N GLY A 156 -33.67 -13.08 -12.11
CA GLY A 156 -32.74 -13.48 -13.18
C GLY A 156 -31.51 -14.26 -12.75
N THR A 157 -31.29 -14.62 -11.47
CA THR A 157 -30.17 -15.45 -11.02
C THR A 157 -30.60 -16.88 -10.66
N LYS A 158 -29.72 -17.87 -10.85
CA LYS A 158 -29.93 -19.25 -10.37
C LYS A 158 -30.22 -19.21 -8.86
N TYR A 159 -31.31 -19.82 -8.47
CA TYR A 159 -31.73 -19.94 -7.09
C TYR A 159 -30.78 -20.89 -6.34
N SER A 160 -30.24 -20.45 -5.21
CA SER A 160 -29.66 -21.31 -4.20
C SER A 160 -30.48 -21.17 -2.91
N PRO A 161 -31.03 -22.24 -2.35
CA PRO A 161 -31.74 -22.19 -1.07
C PRO A 161 -30.79 -21.99 0.11
N LEU A 162 -29.48 -22.16 -0.13
CA LEU A 162 -28.46 -22.06 0.88
C LEU A 162 -27.91 -20.63 1.01
N LEU A 163 -27.60 -20.24 2.24
CA LEU A 163 -26.92 -18.99 2.54
C LEU A 163 -25.57 -18.93 1.81
N ASN A 164 -25.30 -17.80 1.14
CA ASN A 164 -23.99 -17.53 0.57
C ASN A 164 -23.14 -16.68 1.54
N PRO A 165 -22.13 -17.26 2.24
CA PRO A 165 -21.31 -16.52 3.19
C PRO A 165 -20.43 -15.41 2.55
N ALA A 166 -20.22 -15.46 1.22
CA ALA A 166 -19.54 -14.42 0.48
C ALA A 166 -20.44 -13.21 0.17
N SER A 167 -21.76 -13.39 0.20
CA SER A 167 -22.76 -12.34 0.00
C SER A 167 -22.93 -11.51 1.28
N SER A 168 -22.50 -10.26 1.28
CA SER A 168 -22.75 -9.35 2.40
C SER A 168 -24.25 -9.19 2.70
N GLN A 169 -25.09 -9.24 1.66
CA GLN A 169 -26.54 -9.11 1.81
C GLN A 169 -27.16 -10.32 2.52
N ASP A 170 -26.80 -11.55 2.11
CA ASP A 170 -27.34 -12.77 2.73
C ASP A 170 -26.92 -12.86 4.20
N VAL A 171 -25.65 -12.57 4.48
CA VAL A 171 -25.10 -12.55 5.84
C VAL A 171 -25.79 -11.48 6.71
N LEU A 172 -26.02 -10.28 6.16
CA LEU A 172 -26.69 -9.20 6.89
C LEU A 172 -28.12 -9.61 7.27
N VAL A 173 -28.87 -10.11 6.27
CA VAL A 173 -30.27 -10.58 6.48
C VAL A 173 -30.33 -11.70 7.52
N PHE A 174 -29.40 -12.66 7.45
CA PHE A 174 -29.35 -13.75 8.39
C PHE A 174 -29.08 -13.27 9.83
N LEU A 175 -28.03 -12.47 10.03
CA LEU A 175 -27.68 -11.98 11.36
C LEU A 175 -28.74 -11.08 11.96
N GLN A 176 -29.38 -10.22 11.18
CA GLN A 176 -30.51 -9.38 11.63
C GLN A 176 -31.72 -10.24 12.02
N ALA A 177 -32.02 -11.30 11.26
CA ALA A 177 -33.08 -12.24 11.61
C ALA A 177 -32.81 -13.02 12.91
N GLN A 178 -31.53 -13.19 13.28
CA GLN A 178 -31.13 -13.75 14.57
C GLN A 178 -31.12 -12.71 15.73
N GLY A 179 -31.60 -11.50 15.49
CA GLY A 179 -31.71 -10.46 16.50
C GLY A 179 -30.43 -9.62 16.73
N TYR A 180 -29.41 -9.76 15.89
CA TYR A 180 -28.20 -8.93 16.00
C TYR A 180 -28.41 -7.57 15.35
N ASP A 181 -28.14 -6.48 16.10
CA ASP A 181 -28.14 -5.13 15.56
C ASP A 181 -26.83 -4.85 14.79
N ILE A 182 -26.89 -5.10 13.48
CA ILE A 182 -25.73 -4.97 12.58
C ILE A 182 -26.12 -4.29 11.29
N SER A 183 -25.32 -3.31 10.86
CA SER A 183 -25.49 -2.58 9.58
C SER A 183 -24.43 -2.92 8.54
N SER A 184 -23.38 -3.67 8.92
CA SER A 184 -22.26 -4.03 8.05
C SER A 184 -21.74 -5.43 8.38
N THR A 185 -21.38 -6.20 7.36
CA THR A 185 -20.71 -7.50 7.49
C THR A 185 -19.20 -7.41 7.22
N GLY A 186 -18.64 -6.23 7.41
CA GLY A 186 -17.19 -6.02 7.36
C GLY A 186 -16.47 -6.71 8.52
N GLU A 187 -15.17 -6.93 8.36
CA GLU A 187 -14.36 -7.69 9.33
C GLU A 187 -14.47 -7.14 10.76
N ALA A 188 -14.47 -5.82 10.93
CA ALA A 188 -14.56 -5.19 12.24
C ALA A 188 -15.90 -5.50 12.94
N ALA A 189 -17.02 -5.36 12.24
CA ALA A 189 -18.34 -5.63 12.78
C ALA A 189 -18.53 -7.12 13.14
N LEU A 190 -18.04 -8.03 12.29
CA LEU A 190 -18.09 -9.46 12.56
C LEU A 190 -17.19 -9.87 13.74
N LYS A 191 -16.02 -9.24 13.90
CA LYS A 191 -15.15 -9.46 15.07
C LYS A 191 -15.83 -9.02 16.37
N GLU A 192 -16.53 -7.89 16.34
CA GLU A 192 -17.30 -7.41 17.47
C GLU A 192 -18.43 -8.36 17.85
N LEU A 193 -19.18 -8.85 16.86
CA LEU A 193 -20.21 -9.88 17.10
C LEU A 193 -19.64 -11.18 17.67
N ALA A 194 -18.54 -11.66 17.11
CA ALA A 194 -17.87 -12.88 17.58
C ALA A 194 -17.38 -12.72 19.04
N PHE A 195 -16.84 -11.54 19.35
CA PHE A 195 -16.42 -11.21 20.71
C PHE A 195 -17.59 -11.19 21.71
N ASN A 196 -18.76 -10.71 21.28
CA ASN A 196 -19.99 -10.68 22.06
C ASN A 196 -20.76 -12.02 22.07
N GLY A 197 -20.11 -13.12 21.68
CA GLY A 197 -20.62 -14.49 21.82
C GLY A 197 -21.29 -15.06 20.56
N CYS A 198 -21.31 -14.37 19.43
CA CYS A 198 -21.79 -14.92 18.16
C CYS A 198 -20.75 -15.85 17.52
N SER A 199 -20.79 -17.16 17.84
CA SER A 199 -19.86 -18.15 17.28
C SER A 199 -19.91 -18.22 15.76
N TRP A 200 -21.11 -18.08 15.17
CA TRP A 200 -21.31 -18.06 13.72
C TRP A 200 -20.55 -16.95 13.01
N ALA A 201 -20.45 -15.77 13.62
CA ALA A 201 -19.65 -14.68 13.08
C ALA A 201 -18.14 -14.99 13.10
N GLY A 202 -17.68 -15.72 14.12
CA GLY A 202 -16.31 -16.23 14.19
C GLY A 202 -16.00 -17.25 13.08
N ASP A 203 -16.90 -18.22 12.88
CA ASP A 203 -16.79 -19.22 11.81
C ASP A 203 -16.83 -18.55 10.41
N LEU A 204 -17.67 -17.55 10.24
CA LEU A 204 -17.73 -16.77 8.99
C LEU A 204 -16.41 -16.02 8.71
N LEU A 205 -15.82 -15.39 9.71
CA LEU A 205 -14.51 -14.76 9.57
C LEU A 205 -13.44 -15.75 9.16
N GLN A 206 -13.41 -16.93 9.79
CA GLN A 206 -12.47 -17.98 9.46
C GLN A 206 -12.72 -18.55 8.05
N TYR A 207 -13.98 -18.77 7.66
CA TYR A 207 -14.34 -19.18 6.31
C TYR A 207 -13.85 -18.17 5.26
N ARG A 208 -14.19 -16.89 5.42
CA ARG A 208 -13.77 -15.84 4.49
C ARG A 208 -12.25 -15.75 4.36
N LYS A 209 -11.54 -15.83 5.48
CA LYS A 209 -10.07 -15.84 5.51
C LYS A 209 -9.50 -17.05 4.77
N THR A 210 -9.97 -18.24 5.09
CA THR A 210 -9.48 -19.51 4.51
C THR A 210 -9.80 -19.61 3.02
N SER A 211 -11.02 -19.24 2.62
CA SER A 211 -11.45 -19.20 1.22
C SER A 211 -10.64 -18.18 0.40
N LYS A 212 -10.38 -16.99 0.96
CA LYS A 212 -9.52 -16.00 0.32
C LYS A 212 -8.08 -16.50 0.15
N GLN A 213 -7.53 -17.18 1.13
CA GLN A 213 -6.19 -17.78 1.02
C GLN A 213 -6.13 -18.84 -0.09
N ALA A 214 -7.12 -19.73 -0.16
CA ALA A 214 -7.19 -20.77 -1.17
C ALA A 214 -7.36 -20.19 -2.59
N ASN A 215 -8.37 -19.35 -2.79
CA ASN A 215 -8.81 -18.93 -4.12
C ASN A 215 -8.10 -17.64 -4.61
N ASP A 216 -7.92 -16.63 -3.75
CA ASP A 216 -7.35 -15.35 -4.17
C ASP A 216 -5.82 -15.31 -4.17
N PHE A 217 -5.18 -16.18 -3.38
CA PHE A 217 -3.73 -16.32 -3.38
C PHE A 217 -3.28 -17.60 -4.08
N LEU A 218 -3.44 -18.76 -3.44
CA LEU A 218 -2.79 -20.00 -3.86
C LEU A 218 -3.23 -20.45 -5.25
N GLU A 219 -4.53 -20.51 -5.52
CA GLU A 219 -5.05 -20.90 -6.83
C GLU A 219 -4.67 -19.91 -7.93
N LYS A 220 -4.85 -18.60 -7.67
CA LYS A 220 -4.46 -17.58 -8.64
C LYS A 220 -2.96 -17.58 -8.93
N TRP A 221 -2.11 -17.85 -7.93
CA TRP A 221 -0.67 -17.95 -8.16
C TRP A 221 -0.35 -19.13 -9.06
N LEU A 222 -0.93 -20.31 -8.81
CA LEU A 222 -0.72 -21.47 -9.67
C LEU A 222 -1.20 -21.25 -11.12
N LEU A 223 -2.29 -20.50 -11.30
CA LEU A 223 -2.80 -20.12 -12.63
C LEU A 223 -1.96 -19.06 -13.33
N LYS A 224 -1.18 -18.27 -12.59
CA LYS A 224 -0.33 -17.18 -13.10
C LYS A 224 1.14 -17.55 -13.21
N LEU A 225 1.49 -18.80 -12.93
CA LEU A 225 2.86 -19.26 -13.16
C LEU A 225 3.22 -19.16 -14.62
N SER A 226 4.38 -18.61 -14.90
CA SER A 226 4.93 -18.53 -16.23
C SER A 226 5.26 -19.96 -16.73
N PRO A 227 4.83 -20.35 -17.93
CA PRO A 227 5.17 -21.65 -18.50
C PRO A 227 6.65 -21.73 -18.94
N ILE A 228 7.35 -20.61 -18.98
CA ILE A 228 8.74 -20.52 -19.43
C ILE A 228 9.71 -20.92 -18.31
N ASP A 229 9.51 -20.37 -17.12
CA ASP A 229 10.45 -20.50 -16.01
C ASP A 229 9.81 -20.93 -14.68
N ASN A 230 8.49 -21.17 -14.68
CA ASN A 230 7.71 -21.59 -13.53
C ASN A 230 7.79 -20.61 -12.33
N ARG A 231 7.87 -19.30 -12.64
CA ARG A 231 7.92 -18.22 -11.65
C ARG A 231 6.68 -17.33 -11.73
N LEU A 232 6.46 -16.53 -10.68
CA LEU A 232 5.38 -15.54 -10.61
C LEU A 232 5.90 -14.17 -11.03
N HIS A 233 5.46 -13.68 -12.19
CA HIS A 233 5.80 -12.36 -12.71
C HIS A 233 4.68 -11.38 -12.40
N GLY A 234 4.80 -10.70 -11.26
CA GLY A 234 3.86 -9.63 -10.88
C GLY A 234 4.23 -8.33 -11.58
N GLN A 235 3.22 -7.52 -11.89
CA GLN A 235 3.43 -6.17 -12.41
C GLN A 235 3.56 -5.19 -11.25
N TYR A 236 4.54 -4.30 -11.32
CA TYR A 236 4.77 -3.25 -10.33
C TYR A 236 4.47 -1.86 -10.89
N PHE A 237 3.77 -1.05 -10.12
CA PHE A 237 3.43 0.32 -10.47
C PHE A 237 4.08 1.28 -9.46
N GLN A 238 5.07 2.04 -9.92
CA GLN A 238 5.85 2.93 -9.06
C GLN A 238 5.04 4.06 -8.44
N LEU A 239 4.08 4.61 -9.18
CA LEU A 239 3.33 5.82 -8.83
C LEU A 239 1.81 5.63 -8.83
N SER A 240 1.32 4.40 -8.60
CA SER A 240 -0.11 4.16 -8.55
C SER A 240 -0.76 4.62 -7.25
N THR A 241 -0.01 4.77 -6.18
CA THR A 241 -0.50 5.34 -4.93
C THR A 241 -0.16 6.83 -4.84
N ARG A 242 -1.04 7.60 -4.21
CA ARG A 242 -0.86 9.05 -4.09
C ARG A 242 0.31 9.46 -3.20
N ALA A 243 0.81 8.55 -2.38
CA ALA A 243 2.00 8.76 -1.56
C ALA A 243 3.31 8.34 -2.27
N GLY A 244 3.25 7.91 -3.52
CA GLY A 244 4.41 7.42 -4.25
C GLY A 244 4.84 5.99 -3.91
N ARG A 245 4.09 5.25 -3.07
CA ARG A 245 4.37 3.83 -2.78
C ARG A 245 4.06 2.96 -3.99
N PHE A 246 4.80 1.88 -4.13
CA PHE A 246 4.51 0.84 -5.10
C PHE A 246 3.13 0.21 -4.86
N SER A 247 2.51 -0.23 -5.93
CA SER A 247 1.49 -1.28 -5.87
C SER A 247 1.84 -2.40 -6.83
N SER A 248 1.28 -3.58 -6.64
CA SER A 248 1.47 -4.67 -7.57
C SER A 248 0.15 -5.34 -7.97
N ARG A 249 0.13 -5.95 -9.17
CA ARG A 249 -1.01 -6.67 -9.72
C ARG A 249 -0.51 -7.91 -10.46
N GLU A 250 -1.39 -8.82 -10.75
CA GLU A 250 -1.22 -9.95 -11.67
C GLU A 250 -0.02 -10.90 -11.42
N PRO A 251 0.21 -11.37 -10.17
CA PRO A 251 -0.59 -11.23 -8.96
C PRO A 251 -0.14 -10.08 -8.05
N ASN A 252 -1.02 -9.66 -7.10
CA ASN A 252 -0.62 -8.69 -6.09
C ASN A 252 0.20 -9.38 -4.99
N ILE A 253 1.52 -9.32 -5.11
CA ILE A 253 2.47 -9.90 -4.16
C ILE A 253 2.69 -9.05 -2.90
N GLN A 254 2.33 -7.78 -2.91
CA GLN A 254 2.43 -6.91 -1.73
C GLN A 254 1.36 -7.21 -0.67
N GLN A 255 0.30 -7.96 -1.02
CA GLN A 255 -0.74 -8.36 -0.08
C GLN A 255 -0.52 -9.74 0.56
N VAL A 256 0.63 -10.37 0.35
CA VAL A 256 0.96 -11.66 0.97
C VAL A 256 0.89 -11.54 2.50
N PRO A 257 0.11 -12.40 3.18
CA PRO A 257 -0.07 -12.32 4.62
C PRO A 257 1.26 -12.36 5.38
N LYS A 258 1.44 -11.45 6.35
CA LYS A 258 2.72 -11.29 7.08
C LYS A 258 2.68 -11.87 8.50
N ARG A 259 1.49 -12.04 9.11
CA ARG A 259 1.33 -12.35 10.53
C ARG A 259 0.69 -13.71 10.76
N GLY A 260 1.02 -14.29 11.90
CA GLY A 260 0.49 -15.58 12.34
C GLY A 260 1.06 -16.78 11.57
N GLU A 261 0.81 -17.97 12.06
CA GLU A 261 1.33 -19.22 11.46
C GLU A 261 0.85 -19.44 10.03
N GLU A 262 -0.40 -19.10 9.73
CA GLU A 262 -0.96 -19.22 8.39
C GLU A 262 -0.28 -18.25 7.39
N GLY A 263 0.02 -17.02 7.81
CA GLY A 263 0.77 -16.08 6.99
C GLY A 263 2.20 -16.57 6.73
N LEU A 264 2.84 -17.12 7.74
CA LEU A 264 4.17 -17.74 7.61
C LEU A 264 4.14 -18.98 6.70
N ALA A 265 3.11 -19.81 6.77
CA ALA A 265 2.95 -20.97 5.88
C ALA A 265 2.91 -20.53 4.40
N ILE A 266 2.13 -19.48 4.10
CA ILE A 266 2.05 -18.93 2.74
C ILE A 266 3.39 -18.33 2.30
N ARG A 267 4.09 -17.60 3.17
CA ARG A 267 5.42 -17.02 2.84
C ARG A 267 6.49 -18.07 2.61
N ARG A 268 6.44 -19.21 3.30
CA ARG A 268 7.36 -20.33 3.12
C ARG A 268 7.27 -21.01 1.76
N LEU A 269 6.23 -20.71 0.98
CA LEU A 269 6.11 -21.17 -0.40
C LEU A 269 7.10 -20.49 -1.36
N PHE A 270 7.55 -19.29 -1.01
CA PHE A 270 8.58 -18.60 -1.79
C PHE A 270 9.96 -19.11 -1.36
N ARG A 271 10.55 -19.98 -2.17
CA ARG A 271 11.83 -20.63 -1.92
C ARG A 271 12.80 -20.41 -3.06
N ALA A 272 14.05 -20.15 -2.72
CA ALA A 272 15.11 -20.07 -3.72
C ALA A 272 15.26 -21.42 -4.47
N PRO A 273 15.58 -21.40 -5.76
CA PRO A 273 15.99 -22.58 -6.50
C PRO A 273 17.24 -23.25 -5.89
N PRO A 274 17.51 -24.53 -6.21
CA PRO A 274 18.73 -25.21 -5.77
C PRO A 274 19.99 -24.38 -6.09
N GLY A 275 20.94 -24.34 -5.17
CA GLY A 275 22.18 -23.58 -5.28
C GLY A 275 22.06 -22.07 -5.06
N LYS A 276 20.84 -21.57 -4.77
CA LYS A 276 20.59 -20.16 -4.49
C LYS A 276 19.93 -19.94 -3.13
N LYS A 277 19.99 -18.70 -2.65
CA LYS A 277 19.32 -18.21 -1.42
C LYS A 277 18.55 -16.95 -1.69
N LEU A 278 17.46 -16.74 -0.92
CA LEU A 278 16.77 -15.46 -0.84
C LEU A 278 17.40 -14.62 0.27
N VAL A 279 17.92 -13.48 -0.12
CA VAL A 279 18.43 -12.46 0.80
C VAL A 279 17.39 -11.36 0.90
N LYS A 280 16.96 -11.04 2.11
CA LYS A 280 15.96 -10.00 2.34
C LYS A 280 16.32 -9.09 3.50
N ALA A 281 15.98 -7.81 3.34
CA ALA A 281 16.09 -6.83 4.40
C ALA A 281 14.86 -5.90 4.39
N ASP A 282 14.49 -5.42 5.58
CA ASP A 282 13.32 -4.56 5.85
C ASP A 282 13.80 -3.26 6.51
N LEU A 283 13.21 -2.14 6.12
CA LEU A 283 13.46 -0.83 6.74
C LEU A 283 12.73 -0.72 8.08
N SER A 284 13.24 -1.41 9.08
CA SER A 284 12.60 -1.53 10.39
C SER A 284 12.31 -0.19 11.06
N GLY A 285 11.04 0.04 11.39
CA GLY A 285 10.61 1.24 12.09
C GLY A 285 10.76 2.54 11.29
N ILE A 286 10.87 2.44 9.96
CA ILE A 286 11.16 3.58 9.07
C ILE A 286 10.19 4.74 9.28
N GLU A 287 8.89 4.48 9.46
CA GLU A 287 7.88 5.53 9.65
C GLU A 287 8.14 6.37 10.92
N LEU A 288 8.63 5.74 12.00
CA LEU A 288 9.00 6.45 13.23
C LEU A 288 10.28 7.27 13.07
N ARG A 289 11.27 6.73 12.35
CA ARG A 289 12.51 7.45 12.03
C ARG A 289 12.24 8.67 11.14
N ILE A 290 11.40 8.50 10.13
CA ILE A 290 10.97 9.60 9.25
C ILE A 290 10.18 10.63 10.06
N MET A 291 9.30 10.21 10.98
CA MET A 291 8.56 11.15 11.82
C MET A 291 9.52 11.94 12.74
N ALA A 292 10.51 11.28 13.35
CA ALA A 292 11.55 11.95 14.14
C ALA A 292 12.26 13.05 13.32
N ARG A 293 12.60 12.74 12.04
CA ARG A 293 13.23 13.72 11.14
C ARG A 293 12.30 14.83 10.70
N LEU A 294 11.03 14.54 10.39
CA LEU A 294 10.03 15.53 9.97
C LEU A 294 9.64 16.48 11.09
N SER A 295 9.47 15.95 12.31
CA SER A 295 9.14 16.74 13.49
C SER A 295 10.35 17.43 14.12
N GLN A 296 11.57 16.93 13.87
CA GLN A 296 12.79 17.32 14.59
C GLN A 296 12.70 17.02 16.09
N ASP A 297 11.98 15.96 16.47
CA ASP A 297 11.80 15.57 17.86
C ASP A 297 13.11 15.03 18.42
N LYS A 298 13.66 15.76 19.41
CA LYS A 298 14.98 15.47 20.01
C LYS A 298 14.99 14.12 20.71
N THR A 299 13.94 13.80 21.45
CA THR A 299 13.83 12.54 22.19
C THR A 299 13.84 11.33 21.25
N MET A 300 13.08 11.42 20.13
CA MET A 300 13.09 10.37 19.12
C MET A 300 14.44 10.24 18.43
N ILE A 301 15.05 11.37 18.03
CA ILE A 301 16.34 11.38 17.33
C ILE A 301 17.43 10.78 18.21
N GLU A 302 17.55 11.23 19.47
CA GLU A 302 18.54 10.74 20.43
C GLU A 302 18.37 9.23 20.71
N ALA A 303 17.11 8.77 20.86
CA ALA A 303 16.81 7.35 21.04
C ALA A 303 17.27 6.51 19.85
N PHE A 304 17.03 6.96 18.62
CA PHE A 304 17.48 6.26 17.42
C PHE A 304 18.99 6.29 17.25
N GLN A 305 19.67 7.40 17.55
CA GLN A 305 21.13 7.51 17.51
C GLN A 305 21.79 6.60 18.54
N ALA A 306 21.20 6.48 19.74
CA ALA A 306 21.65 5.57 20.78
C ALA A 306 21.26 4.09 20.54
N GLY A 307 20.60 3.78 19.42
CA GLY A 307 20.17 2.40 19.12
C GLY A 307 19.07 1.88 20.04
N GLN A 308 18.36 2.75 20.76
CA GLN A 308 17.32 2.37 21.69
C GLN A 308 16.03 1.93 20.97
N ASP A 309 15.32 1.01 21.61
CA ASP A 309 13.96 0.60 21.16
C ASP A 309 12.94 1.68 21.53
N LEU A 310 12.50 2.47 20.54
CA LEU A 310 11.56 3.56 20.76
C LEU A 310 10.23 3.10 21.37
N HIS A 311 9.79 1.86 21.10
CA HIS A 311 8.59 1.32 21.72
C HIS A 311 8.78 1.03 23.20
N LYS A 312 9.97 0.56 23.60
CA LYS A 312 10.32 0.41 25.03
C LYS A 312 10.43 1.76 25.72
N LEU A 313 11.06 2.74 25.07
CA LEU A 313 11.15 4.10 25.60
C LEU A 313 9.76 4.70 25.83
N THR A 314 8.88 4.62 24.84
CA THR A 314 7.50 5.09 24.96
C THR A 314 6.75 4.36 26.09
N ALA A 315 6.90 3.05 26.20
CA ALA A 315 6.30 2.26 27.27
C ALA A 315 6.79 2.72 28.65
N SER A 316 8.09 2.94 28.79
CA SER A 316 8.70 3.49 30.02
C SER A 316 8.13 4.83 30.42
N LYS A 317 8.02 5.76 29.47
CA LYS A 317 7.43 7.10 29.70
C LYS A 317 5.96 7.05 30.06
N ILE A 318 5.18 6.14 29.48
CA ILE A 318 3.76 5.97 29.78
C ILE A 318 3.57 5.32 31.16
N SER A 319 4.31 4.24 31.47
CA SER A 319 4.16 3.50 32.73
C SER A 319 4.91 4.11 33.91
N GLY A 320 5.93 4.93 33.66
CA GLY A 320 6.84 5.44 34.70
C GLY A 320 7.91 4.40 35.15
N LEU A 321 7.96 3.23 34.54
CA LEU A 321 8.92 2.18 34.88
C LEU A 321 10.26 2.37 34.13
N PRO A 322 11.38 1.95 34.70
CA PRO A 322 12.66 1.87 33.98
C PRO A 322 12.54 1.06 32.69
N ILE A 323 13.31 1.43 31.67
CA ILE A 323 13.22 0.81 30.32
C ILE A 323 13.57 -0.69 30.33
N GLU A 324 14.41 -1.13 31.26
CA GLU A 324 14.82 -2.52 31.46
C GLU A 324 13.70 -3.38 32.02
N GLN A 325 12.77 -2.78 32.76
CA GLN A 325 11.62 -3.46 33.38
C GLN A 325 10.40 -3.54 32.44
N ILE A 326 10.48 -2.94 31.25
CA ILE A 326 9.38 -2.96 30.30
C ILE A 326 9.14 -4.36 29.75
N THR A 327 7.96 -4.90 30.02
CA THR A 327 7.51 -6.21 29.55
C THR A 327 7.21 -6.22 28.06
N LYS A 328 7.13 -7.42 27.47
CA LYS A 328 6.72 -7.58 26.06
C LYS A 328 5.33 -7.03 25.80
N ALA A 329 4.40 -7.19 26.74
CA ALA A 329 3.02 -6.69 26.63
C ALA A 329 2.99 -5.16 26.60
N GLN A 330 3.69 -4.49 27.54
CA GLN A 330 3.80 -3.03 27.58
C GLN A 330 4.47 -2.47 26.31
N ARG A 331 5.55 -3.10 25.85
CA ARG A 331 6.18 -2.74 24.57
C ARG A 331 5.21 -2.87 23.40
N GLN A 332 4.37 -3.90 23.38
CA GLN A 332 3.37 -4.11 22.33
C GLN A 332 2.26 -3.04 22.38
N GLY A 333 1.82 -2.65 23.58
CA GLY A 333 0.91 -1.54 23.79
C GLY A 333 1.49 -0.22 23.28
N ALA A 334 2.73 0.09 23.67
CA ALA A 334 3.45 1.28 23.18
C ALA A 334 3.67 1.27 21.66
N LYS A 335 3.78 0.10 21.04
CA LYS A 335 3.81 -0.01 19.58
C LYS A 335 2.49 0.47 18.95
N ALA A 336 1.35 0.12 19.54
CA ALA A 336 0.05 0.63 19.11
C ALA A 336 -0.03 2.15 19.27
N VAL A 337 0.40 2.67 20.43
CA VAL A 337 0.46 4.11 20.71
C VAL A 337 1.28 4.84 19.66
N ASN A 338 2.55 4.42 19.44
CA ASN A 338 3.46 5.08 18.51
C ASN A 338 2.87 5.15 17.10
N PHE A 339 2.44 4.01 16.53
CA PHE A 339 1.95 3.98 15.14
C PHE A 339 0.61 4.69 14.94
N LEU A 340 -0.21 4.78 15.96
CA LEU A 340 -1.49 5.50 15.85
C LEU A 340 -1.31 7.00 16.05
N LEU A 341 -0.53 7.41 17.04
CA LEU A 341 -0.47 8.81 17.44
C LEU A 341 0.40 9.66 16.51
N ILE A 342 1.48 9.11 15.92
CA ILE A 342 2.24 9.86 14.89
C ILE A 342 1.35 10.24 13.70
N TYR A 343 0.24 9.53 13.50
CA TYR A 343 -0.72 9.78 12.42
C TYR A 343 -2.02 10.43 12.90
N GLY A 344 -2.04 10.97 14.12
CA GLY A 344 -3.15 11.75 14.65
C GLY A 344 -4.33 10.91 15.13
N GLY A 345 -4.10 9.64 15.49
CA GLY A 345 -5.09 8.80 16.13
C GLY A 345 -5.61 9.44 17.43
N GLN A 346 -6.92 9.34 17.67
CA GLN A 346 -7.55 9.79 18.89
C GLN A 346 -7.65 8.64 19.90
N PRO A 347 -7.87 8.92 21.21
CA PRO A 347 -7.90 7.91 22.26
C PRO A 347 -8.89 6.75 21.99
N GLU A 348 -10.06 7.05 21.44
CA GLU A 348 -11.08 6.04 21.12
C GLU A 348 -10.58 5.08 20.02
N LEU A 349 -9.89 5.63 19.01
CA LEU A 349 -9.28 4.82 17.97
C LEU A 349 -8.09 4.02 18.51
N LEU A 350 -7.32 4.58 19.45
CA LEU A 350 -6.22 3.89 20.11
C LEU A 350 -6.72 2.69 20.89
N GLN A 351 -7.75 2.85 21.75
CA GLN A 351 -8.39 1.78 22.49
C GLN A 351 -8.81 0.62 21.54
N LYS A 352 -9.56 0.96 20.50
CA LYS A 352 -10.06 -0.01 19.52
C LYS A 352 -8.94 -0.76 18.80
N ARG A 353 -7.95 -0.04 18.29
CA ARG A 353 -6.84 -0.62 17.51
C ARG A 353 -5.82 -1.37 18.37
N ALA A 354 -5.59 -0.96 19.60
CA ALA A 354 -4.75 -1.69 20.54
C ALA A 354 -5.24 -3.13 20.68
N LYS A 355 -6.56 -3.30 20.87
CA LYS A 355 -7.19 -4.63 20.94
C LYS A 355 -7.17 -5.38 19.61
N GLU A 356 -7.71 -4.77 18.54
CA GLU A 356 -7.90 -5.44 17.24
C GLU A 356 -6.60 -5.84 16.54
N THR A 357 -5.56 -4.99 16.62
CA THR A 357 -4.34 -5.13 15.82
C THR A 357 -3.17 -5.67 16.63
N TYR A 358 -3.12 -5.33 17.92
CA TYR A 358 -1.97 -5.63 18.78
C TYR A 358 -2.30 -6.60 19.91
N GLY A 359 -3.58 -6.98 20.09
CA GLY A 359 -4.03 -7.90 21.13
C GLY A 359 -3.89 -7.33 22.55
N VAL A 360 -3.90 -6.01 22.69
CA VAL A 360 -3.72 -5.31 23.97
C VAL A 360 -5.07 -4.73 24.40
N ASP A 361 -5.61 -5.22 25.50
CA ASP A 361 -6.76 -4.60 26.14
C ASP A 361 -6.33 -3.32 26.86
N MET A 362 -7.07 -2.25 26.60
CA MET A 362 -6.82 -0.90 27.12
C MET A 362 -8.16 -0.21 27.36
N SER A 363 -8.38 0.33 28.54
CA SER A 363 -9.54 1.17 28.82
C SER A 363 -9.45 2.51 28.07
N LEU A 364 -10.56 3.22 27.96
CA LEU A 364 -10.55 4.55 27.35
C LEU A 364 -9.71 5.55 28.16
N GLU A 365 -9.73 5.45 29.49
CA GLU A 365 -8.92 6.33 30.35
C GLU A 365 -7.42 6.05 30.19
N GLU A 366 -7.01 4.77 30.10
CA GLU A 366 -5.62 4.42 29.78
C GLU A 366 -5.21 4.92 28.39
N ALA A 367 -6.11 4.84 27.41
CA ALA A 367 -5.86 5.37 26.06
C ALA A 367 -5.70 6.92 26.07
N LYS A 368 -6.52 7.65 26.85
CA LYS A 368 -6.39 9.10 27.04
C LYS A 368 -5.07 9.46 27.70
N GLU A 369 -4.71 8.74 28.75
CA GLU A 369 -3.45 8.97 29.46
C GLU A 369 -2.24 8.64 28.59
N ALA A 370 -2.27 7.53 27.84
CA ALA A 370 -1.22 7.19 26.89
C ALA A 370 -1.08 8.26 25.79
N HIS A 371 -2.20 8.78 25.29
CA HIS A 371 -2.21 9.87 24.31
C HIS A 371 -1.57 11.14 24.88
N ARG A 372 -1.95 11.55 26.10
CA ARG A 372 -1.39 12.72 26.78
C ARG A 372 0.11 12.57 26.99
N LYS A 373 0.57 11.46 27.56
CA LYS A 373 1.98 11.18 27.84
C LYS A 373 2.82 11.07 26.57
N PHE A 374 2.27 10.54 25.49
CA PHE A 374 2.94 10.47 24.19
C PHE A 374 3.34 11.88 23.71
N PHE A 375 2.40 12.82 23.66
CA PHE A 375 2.69 14.18 23.20
C PHE A 375 3.48 15.02 24.21
N GLN A 376 3.48 14.64 25.49
CA GLN A 376 4.42 15.20 26.46
C GLN A 376 5.84 14.68 26.26
N THR A 377 6.00 13.41 25.86
CA THR A 377 7.30 12.81 25.58
C THR A 377 7.89 13.29 24.27
N TYR A 378 7.03 13.52 23.27
CA TYR A 378 7.39 13.92 21.91
C TYR A 378 6.70 15.24 21.51
N PRO A 379 7.08 16.37 22.14
CA PRO A 379 6.40 17.65 21.93
C PRO A 379 6.55 18.20 20.52
N GLU A 380 7.66 17.91 19.84
CA GLU A 380 7.89 18.38 18.49
C GLU A 380 7.00 17.62 17.47
N VAL A 381 6.56 16.39 17.78
CA VAL A 381 5.53 15.70 17.01
C VAL A 381 4.19 16.44 17.10
N ALA A 382 3.84 16.94 18.32
CA ALA A 382 2.65 17.77 18.49
C ALA A 382 2.75 19.09 17.68
N ALA A 383 3.91 19.73 17.72
CA ALA A 383 4.18 20.94 16.94
C ALA A 383 4.10 20.69 15.42
N PHE A 384 4.64 19.56 14.95
CA PHE A 384 4.49 19.12 13.55
C PHE A 384 3.02 18.94 13.18
N HIS A 385 2.22 18.29 14.02
CA HIS A 385 0.79 18.14 13.80
C HIS A 385 0.08 19.49 13.70
N GLU A 386 0.39 20.44 14.58
CA GLU A 386 -0.22 21.79 14.53
C GLU A 386 0.20 22.51 13.22
N LYS A 387 1.46 22.44 12.84
CA LYS A 387 1.93 22.98 11.55
C LYS A 387 1.13 22.39 10.38
N GLN A 388 0.89 21.08 10.36
CA GLN A 388 0.07 20.46 9.32
C GLN A 388 -1.41 20.90 9.38
N ARG A 389 -1.95 21.18 10.57
CA ARG A 389 -3.31 21.72 10.75
C ARG A 389 -3.45 23.12 10.16
N THR A 390 -2.42 23.96 10.27
CA THR A 390 -2.47 25.30 9.70
C THR A 390 -2.62 25.27 8.17
N LEU A 391 -2.11 24.24 7.49
CA LEU A 391 -2.32 24.07 6.06
C LEU A 391 -3.79 23.97 5.67
N LYS A 392 -4.65 23.45 6.56
CA LYS A 392 -6.11 23.41 6.34
C LYS A 392 -6.79 24.77 6.42
N ARG A 393 -6.16 25.71 7.10
CA ARG A 393 -6.70 27.05 7.40
C ARG A 393 -6.14 28.14 6.48
N LEU A 394 -5.34 27.77 5.46
CA LEU A 394 -4.72 28.74 4.58
C LEU A 394 -5.77 29.61 3.88
N PRO A 395 -5.54 30.92 3.81
CA PRO A 395 -6.50 31.87 3.25
C PRO A 395 -6.69 31.66 1.74
N LYS A 396 -7.79 32.20 1.20
CA LYS A 396 -8.30 32.07 -0.17
C LYS A 396 -7.32 32.41 -1.30
N ASN A 397 -6.04 32.70 -1.00
CA ASN A 397 -5.04 33.23 -1.92
C ASN A 397 -3.94 32.26 -2.35
N HIS A 398 -4.01 30.96 -1.98
CA HIS A 398 -3.07 29.97 -2.49
C HIS A 398 -3.49 29.43 -3.87
N TYR A 399 -2.52 29.27 -4.76
CA TYR A 399 -2.73 28.91 -6.16
C TYR A 399 -2.74 27.39 -6.36
N LEU A 400 -3.75 26.86 -7.05
CA LEU A 400 -3.75 25.52 -7.63
C LEU A 400 -2.99 25.54 -8.97
N HIS A 401 -2.20 24.51 -9.20
CA HIS A 401 -1.61 24.28 -10.51
C HIS A 401 -2.72 23.86 -11.50
N ASN A 402 -2.98 24.70 -12.49
CA ASN A 402 -3.80 24.31 -13.63
C ASN A 402 -2.88 23.69 -14.69
N TYR A 403 -2.80 22.36 -14.70
CA TYR A 403 -1.95 21.64 -15.63
C TYR A 403 -2.35 21.80 -17.10
N GLU A 404 -3.60 22.11 -17.38
CA GLU A 404 -4.07 22.36 -18.75
C GLU A 404 -3.49 23.66 -19.33
N LYS A 405 -3.10 24.62 -18.47
CA LYS A 405 -2.60 25.94 -18.86
C LYS A 405 -1.21 26.28 -18.30
N GLY A 406 -0.54 25.36 -17.62
CA GLY A 406 0.77 25.58 -17.02
C GLY A 406 0.78 26.56 -15.83
N PHE A 407 -0.37 26.89 -15.24
CA PHE A 407 -0.51 27.83 -14.14
C PHE A 407 -1.10 27.19 -12.89
N TYR A 408 -0.66 27.69 -11.71
CA TYR A 408 -1.34 27.40 -10.46
C TYR A 408 -2.61 28.23 -10.34
N SER A 409 -3.77 27.62 -10.33
CA SER A 409 -4.99 28.31 -9.94
C SER A 409 -5.13 28.35 -8.42
N ARG A 410 -5.79 29.39 -7.90
CA ARG A 410 -5.96 29.60 -6.45
C ARG A 410 -6.57 28.39 -5.78
N GLN A 411 -5.96 27.94 -4.64
CA GLN A 411 -6.59 27.07 -3.62
C GLN A 411 -6.18 25.57 -3.61
N ALA A 412 -4.88 25.26 -3.51
CA ALA A 412 -4.43 23.91 -3.13
C ALA A 412 -3.75 23.88 -1.77
N VAL A 413 -3.95 22.76 -1.06
CA VAL A 413 -3.08 22.38 0.04
C VAL A 413 -2.04 21.42 -0.50
N THR A 414 -0.78 21.70 -0.23
CA THR A 414 0.35 20.87 -0.65
C THR A 414 1.10 20.40 0.57
N THR A 415 1.41 19.12 0.64
CA THR A 415 2.42 18.56 1.54
C THR A 415 3.60 18.06 0.73
N GLN A 416 4.76 17.94 1.40
CA GLN A 416 5.99 17.58 0.76
C GLN A 416 6.75 16.54 1.59
N THR A 417 7.42 15.60 0.91
CA THR A 417 8.35 14.66 1.54
C THR A 417 9.66 15.35 1.86
N ILE A 418 10.56 14.70 2.60
CA ILE A 418 11.92 15.20 2.86
C ILE A 418 12.68 15.38 1.54
N SER A 419 12.50 14.48 0.59
CA SER A 419 13.12 14.52 -0.74
C SER A 419 12.48 15.53 -1.70
N GLY A 420 11.36 16.14 -1.34
CA GLY A 420 10.72 17.17 -2.18
C GLY A 420 9.51 16.70 -2.98
N ARG A 421 9.12 15.41 -2.92
CA ARG A 421 7.90 14.93 -3.59
C ARG A 421 6.69 15.67 -3.04
N LYS A 422 5.89 16.22 -3.92
CA LYS A 422 4.68 16.96 -3.57
C LYS A 422 3.46 16.05 -3.59
N ARG A 423 2.52 16.31 -2.71
CA ARG A 423 1.15 15.84 -2.81
C ARG A 423 0.21 17.04 -2.70
N ILE A 424 -0.71 17.15 -3.66
CA ILE A 424 -1.57 18.31 -3.85
C ILE A 424 -3.02 17.87 -3.67
N TRP A 425 -3.77 18.60 -2.82
CA TRP A 425 -5.22 18.43 -2.65
C TRP A 425 -5.94 19.67 -3.14
N GLY A 426 -6.93 19.47 -4.00
CA GLY A 426 -7.84 20.50 -4.42
C GLY A 426 -8.74 21.02 -3.30
N GLN A 427 -9.46 22.09 -3.56
CA GLN A 427 -10.49 22.64 -2.64
C GLN A 427 -11.90 22.29 -3.11
N ARG A 428 -12.83 22.22 -2.14
CA ARG A 428 -14.26 22.25 -2.38
C ARG A 428 -14.75 23.71 -2.58
N GLU A 429 -15.89 23.88 -3.25
CA GLU A 429 -16.48 25.18 -3.61
C GLU A 429 -16.64 26.17 -2.42
N TYR A 430 -16.55 25.73 -1.16
CA TYR A 430 -16.72 26.53 0.05
C TYR A 430 -15.45 26.73 0.89
N GLY A 431 -14.28 26.63 0.29
CA GLY A 431 -13.02 26.95 0.97
C GLY A 431 -12.40 25.83 1.82
N TYR A 432 -12.99 24.63 1.86
CA TYR A 432 -12.44 23.50 2.59
C TYR A 432 -11.55 22.64 1.70
N THR A 433 -10.39 22.21 2.20
CA THR A 433 -9.53 21.29 1.47
C THR A 433 -10.13 19.87 1.45
N LEU A 434 -9.80 19.12 0.40
CA LEU A 434 -10.14 17.70 0.27
C LEU A 434 -9.34 16.81 1.23
N ALA A 435 -8.20 17.29 1.74
CA ALA A 435 -7.38 16.54 2.66
C ALA A 435 -8.07 16.35 4.01
N SER A 436 -8.16 15.12 4.49
CA SER A 436 -8.39 14.89 5.92
C SER A 436 -7.15 15.27 6.71
N ILE A 437 -7.31 15.62 7.99
CA ILE A 437 -6.16 15.99 8.83
C ILE A 437 -5.14 14.85 8.93
N ASN A 438 -5.60 13.60 9.01
CA ASN A 438 -4.73 12.43 9.07
C ASN A 438 -3.94 12.22 7.77
N GLN A 439 -4.50 12.59 6.62
CA GLN A 439 -3.77 12.58 5.35
C GLN A 439 -2.65 13.60 5.33
N LEU A 440 -2.84 14.77 5.93
CA LEU A 440 -1.80 15.81 6.03
C LEU A 440 -0.64 15.35 6.93
N TYR A 441 -0.94 14.62 8.03
CA TYR A 441 0.11 14.04 8.88
C TYR A 441 0.85 12.89 8.21
N ASN A 442 0.11 12.02 7.51
CA ASN A 442 0.63 10.79 6.92
C ASN A 442 1.42 10.99 5.63
N SER A 443 0.96 11.90 4.76
CA SER A 443 1.53 12.00 3.40
C SER A 443 3.02 12.31 3.37
N PRO A 444 3.56 13.24 4.17
CA PRO A 444 5.00 13.49 4.21
C PRO A 444 5.80 12.26 4.63
N SER A 445 5.33 11.55 5.66
CA SER A 445 6.02 10.37 6.19
C SER A 445 5.97 9.19 5.23
N GLN A 446 4.78 8.82 4.74
CA GLN A 446 4.62 7.70 3.83
C GLN A 446 5.32 7.93 2.48
N GLY A 447 5.26 9.17 1.98
CA GLY A 447 5.95 9.54 0.76
C GLY A 447 7.47 9.50 0.90
N THR A 448 8.01 10.00 2.02
CA THR A 448 9.46 9.91 2.29
C THR A 448 9.93 8.46 2.37
N GLY A 449 9.14 7.56 3.00
CA GLY A 449 9.45 6.12 3.01
C GLY A 449 9.48 5.51 1.61
N ALA A 450 8.56 5.93 0.74
CA ALA A 450 8.54 5.48 -0.65
C ALA A 450 9.74 6.01 -1.45
N ASP A 451 10.11 7.27 -1.25
CA ASP A 451 11.28 7.87 -1.88
C ASP A 451 12.57 7.18 -1.45
N LEU A 452 12.71 6.94 -0.16
CA LEU A 452 13.85 6.24 0.41
C LEU A 452 14.00 4.82 -0.15
N LEU A 453 12.90 4.07 -0.21
CA LEU A 453 12.91 2.71 -0.78
C LEU A 453 13.37 2.72 -2.24
N LYS A 454 12.91 3.68 -3.05
CA LYS A 454 13.32 3.81 -4.46
C LYS A 454 14.79 4.20 -4.62
N ALA A 455 15.29 5.10 -3.78
CA ALA A 455 16.71 5.43 -3.76
C ALA A 455 17.56 4.18 -3.45
N ILE A 456 17.16 3.42 -2.43
CA ILE A 456 17.82 2.15 -2.09
C ILE A 456 17.75 1.16 -3.25
N MET A 457 16.59 1.01 -3.88
CA MET A 457 16.43 0.09 -5.01
C MET A 457 17.36 0.43 -6.18
N GLY A 458 17.44 1.69 -6.55
CA GLY A 458 18.33 2.15 -7.63
C GLY A 458 19.80 1.89 -7.31
N GLU A 459 20.23 2.19 -6.08
CA GLU A 459 21.60 1.99 -5.65
C GLU A 459 21.96 0.50 -5.46
N VAL A 460 21.06 -0.30 -4.90
CA VAL A 460 21.25 -1.76 -4.81
C VAL A 460 21.38 -2.34 -6.21
N TYR A 461 20.46 -2.01 -7.13
CA TYR A 461 20.48 -2.54 -8.50
C TYR A 461 21.81 -2.26 -9.22
N SER A 462 22.31 -1.04 -9.13
CA SER A 462 23.60 -0.66 -9.77
C SER A 462 24.83 -1.30 -9.12
N SER A 463 24.67 -1.89 -7.94
CA SER A 463 25.76 -2.52 -7.16
C SER A 463 25.71 -4.05 -7.19
N LEU A 464 24.67 -4.66 -7.81
CA LEU A 464 24.54 -6.12 -7.85
C LEU A 464 25.47 -6.72 -8.93
N PRO A 465 26.15 -7.86 -8.64
CA PRO A 465 26.76 -8.71 -9.66
C PRO A 465 25.70 -9.32 -10.58
N ASP A 466 26.09 -9.67 -11.79
CA ASP A 466 25.18 -10.20 -12.83
C ASP A 466 24.41 -11.45 -12.40
N GLU A 467 25.00 -12.29 -11.54
CA GLU A 467 24.39 -13.53 -11.05
C GLU A 467 23.35 -13.32 -9.95
N VAL A 468 23.29 -12.12 -9.37
CA VAL A 468 22.35 -11.75 -8.31
C VAL A 468 21.22 -10.91 -8.89
N LYS A 469 19.99 -11.26 -8.54
CA LYS A 469 18.80 -10.59 -9.08
C LYS A 469 17.95 -9.99 -7.98
N MET A 470 17.48 -8.76 -8.19
CA MET A 470 16.39 -8.22 -7.38
C MET A 470 15.09 -8.82 -7.89
N ILE A 471 14.38 -9.56 -7.04
CA ILE A 471 13.20 -10.33 -7.46
C ILE A 471 11.89 -9.81 -6.87
N GLY A 472 11.95 -8.93 -5.89
CA GLY A 472 10.71 -8.41 -5.28
C GLY A 472 10.93 -7.31 -4.27
N SER A 473 9.86 -6.50 -4.13
CA SER A 473 9.71 -5.51 -3.08
C SER A 473 8.34 -5.67 -2.44
N VAL A 474 8.30 -5.85 -1.11
CA VAL A 474 7.06 -6.05 -0.35
C VAL A 474 6.99 -5.03 0.80
N HIS A 475 6.20 -3.98 0.64
CA HIS A 475 6.16 -2.81 1.53
C HIS A 475 7.53 -2.13 1.63
N ASP A 476 8.22 -2.27 2.76
CA ASP A 476 9.53 -1.69 3.05
C ASP A 476 10.65 -2.76 2.99
N GLU A 477 10.35 -3.96 2.45
CA GLU A 477 11.25 -5.11 2.34
C GLU A 477 11.73 -5.28 0.90
N LEU A 478 13.03 -5.44 0.68
CA LEU A 478 13.62 -5.84 -0.60
C LEU A 478 14.07 -7.29 -0.54
N ILE A 479 13.93 -7.99 -1.68
CA ILE A 479 14.24 -9.42 -1.81
C ILE A 479 15.20 -9.60 -3.00
N LEU A 480 16.36 -10.17 -2.72
CA LEU A 480 17.34 -10.58 -3.72
C LEU A 480 17.38 -12.11 -3.81
N GLU A 481 17.67 -12.63 -4.99
CA GLU A 481 18.03 -14.02 -5.24
C GLU A 481 19.51 -14.06 -5.60
N ALA A 482 20.31 -14.78 -4.81
CA ALA A 482 21.75 -14.84 -4.96
C ALA A 482 22.24 -16.30 -4.95
N PRO A 483 23.35 -16.65 -5.66
CA PRO A 483 24.07 -17.88 -5.41
C PRO A 483 24.41 -18.04 -3.94
N GLU A 484 24.42 -19.27 -3.42
CA GLU A 484 24.70 -19.54 -2.00
C GLU A 484 26.02 -18.92 -1.52
N ALA A 485 27.04 -18.99 -2.38
CA ALA A 485 28.36 -18.44 -2.09
C ALA A 485 28.36 -16.91 -1.88
N LEU A 486 27.46 -16.18 -2.57
CA LEU A 486 27.39 -14.72 -2.52
C LEU A 486 26.33 -14.21 -1.52
N ALA A 487 25.53 -15.08 -0.93
CA ALA A 487 24.37 -14.66 -0.14
C ALA A 487 24.73 -13.80 1.07
N GLN A 488 25.85 -14.09 1.75
CA GLN A 488 26.32 -13.33 2.90
C GLN A 488 26.84 -11.94 2.50
N ASP A 489 27.59 -11.86 1.40
CA ASP A 489 28.10 -10.60 0.88
C ASP A 489 26.94 -9.70 0.41
N MET A 490 25.94 -10.27 -0.24
CA MET A 490 24.73 -9.55 -0.64
C MET A 490 23.90 -9.07 0.55
N ALA A 491 23.84 -9.83 1.63
CA ALA A 491 23.20 -9.37 2.86
C ALA A 491 23.95 -8.17 3.46
N SER A 492 25.27 -8.20 3.46
CA SER A 492 26.11 -7.10 3.94
C SER A 492 25.99 -5.86 3.05
N LEU A 493 26.02 -6.03 1.73
CA LEU A 493 25.81 -4.96 0.75
C LEU A 493 24.46 -4.28 0.96
N LEU A 494 23.38 -5.06 0.99
CA LEU A 494 22.01 -4.57 1.15
C LEU A 494 21.84 -3.79 2.44
N LEU A 495 22.33 -4.30 3.56
CA LEU A 495 22.31 -3.61 4.85
C LEU A 495 23.18 -2.35 4.86
N GLY A 496 24.33 -2.37 4.20
CA GLY A 496 25.22 -1.21 4.06
C GLY A 496 24.53 -0.07 3.31
N ILE A 497 23.91 -0.36 2.17
CA ILE A 497 23.18 0.62 1.37
C ILE A 497 21.95 1.14 2.15
N MET A 498 21.15 0.27 2.75
CA MET A 498 19.98 0.67 3.54
C MET A 498 20.35 1.60 4.71
N ARG A 499 21.49 1.37 5.37
CA ARG A 499 21.99 2.23 6.45
C ARG A 499 22.45 3.59 5.93
N ARG A 500 23.26 3.60 4.87
CA ARG A 500 23.81 4.83 4.29
C ARG A 500 22.71 5.74 3.71
N VAL A 501 21.82 5.19 2.91
CA VAL A 501 20.73 5.95 2.29
C VAL A 501 19.65 6.34 3.30
N GLY A 502 19.49 5.55 4.38
CA GLY A 502 18.51 5.77 5.44
C GLY A 502 18.99 6.66 6.59
N SER A 503 20.25 7.09 6.61
CA SER A 503 20.81 8.01 7.60
C SER A 503 20.59 9.46 7.19
#